data_2a3f172c081c7ac9c077ea539889acbe
#
_entry.id   2a3f172c081c7ac9c077ea539889acbe
#
_cell.length_a   1.000
_cell.length_b   1.000
_cell.length_c   1.000
_cell.angle_alpha   90.00
_cell.angle_beta   90.00
_cell.angle_gamma   90.00
#
_symmetry.space_group_name_H-M   'P 1'
#
loop_
_entity.id
_entity.type
_entity.pdbx_description
1 polymer ?
#
loop_
_entity_poly.entity_id
_entity_poly.type
_entity_poly.pdbx_seq_one_letter_code
_entity_poly.pdbx_strand_id
1 'polypeptide(L)'
;LVEILRLRVEKALDGSKVEEGAVSKIAAFASRETGDARKAVELLAKAVKLAEEGSGRLTEAEVDAAERSLELDKTEELIRSLARQQQLALQACYLGFAQRRGRLSTGDAFQVYADLCKAQGTTAISQRRFSDMLNFLDLYGLVNATVISKGRFGKTREMSPSLPSEVASRLLKQE
;
A
#
# COMPACT_ATOMS: atom_id res chain seq x y z
N LEU A 1 15.01 -8.73 20.83
CA LEU A 1 13.64 -8.30 20.49
C LEU A 1 12.60 -9.10 21.28
N VAL A 2 12.64 -10.44 21.23
CA VAL A 2 11.69 -11.32 21.94
C VAL A 2 11.60 -10.99 23.43
N GLU A 3 12.72 -10.80 24.10
CA GLU A 3 12.76 -10.50 25.53
C GLU A 3 12.14 -9.14 25.88
N ILE A 4 12.41 -8.12 25.04
CA ILE A 4 11.79 -6.79 25.19
C ILE A 4 10.28 -6.87 25.02
N LEU A 5 9.81 -7.65 24.05
CA LEU A 5 8.37 -7.85 23.79
C LEU A 5 7.71 -8.62 24.93
N ARG A 6 8.34 -9.68 25.46
CA ARG A 6 7.83 -10.44 26.62
C ARG A 6 7.65 -9.54 27.85
N LEU A 7 8.65 -8.76 28.19
CA LEU A 7 8.56 -7.80 29.31
C LEU A 7 7.43 -6.78 29.15
N ARG A 8 7.14 -6.35 27.93
CA ARG A 8 6.04 -5.43 27.66
C ARG A 8 4.67 -6.13 27.75
N VAL A 9 4.57 -7.33 27.22
CA VAL A 9 3.38 -8.17 27.31
C VAL A 9 3.04 -8.46 28.78
N GLU A 10 4.00 -8.91 29.58
CA GLU A 10 3.82 -9.19 31.01
C GLU A 10 3.36 -7.96 31.82
N LYS A 11 3.82 -6.75 31.43
CA LYS A 11 3.45 -5.52 32.10
C LYS A 11 2.10 -4.94 31.68
N ALA A 12 1.69 -5.21 30.45
CA ALA A 12 0.52 -4.56 29.82
C ALA A 12 -0.69 -5.48 29.65
N LEU A 13 -0.47 -6.79 29.59
CA LEU A 13 -1.49 -7.79 29.30
C LEU A 13 -1.50 -8.90 30.35
N ASP A 14 -2.66 -9.50 30.55
CA ASP A 14 -2.79 -10.77 31.24
C ASP A 14 -2.15 -11.86 30.37
N GLY A 15 -1.04 -12.46 30.84
CA GLY A 15 -0.29 -13.47 30.10
C GLY A 15 -1.09 -14.69 29.65
N SER A 16 -2.24 -14.96 30.28
CA SER A 16 -3.18 -16.03 29.89
C SER A 16 -3.86 -15.76 28.54
N LYS A 17 -3.84 -14.51 28.08
CA LYS A 17 -4.45 -14.05 26.82
C LYS A 17 -3.47 -13.97 25.65
N VAL A 18 -2.21 -14.37 25.83
CA VAL A 18 -1.17 -14.27 24.82
C VAL A 18 -0.66 -15.64 24.44
N GLU A 19 -0.74 -15.95 23.15
CA GLU A 19 -0.15 -17.16 22.60
C GLU A 19 1.37 -17.01 22.47
N GLU A 20 2.16 -18.01 22.88
CA GLU A 20 3.61 -17.95 22.85
C GLU A 20 4.19 -17.71 21.43
N GLY A 21 3.55 -18.28 20.41
CA GLY A 21 3.90 -18.07 19.01
C GLY A 21 3.76 -16.62 18.54
N ALA A 22 2.79 -15.87 19.05
CA ALA A 22 2.51 -14.49 18.64
C ALA A 22 3.70 -13.55 18.91
N VAL A 23 4.32 -13.62 20.08
CA VAL A 23 5.49 -12.80 20.45
C VAL A 23 6.70 -13.13 19.57
N SER A 24 6.93 -14.40 19.32
CA SER A 24 8.02 -14.87 18.46
C SER A 24 7.82 -14.40 17.01
N LYS A 25 6.60 -14.43 16.53
CA LYS A 25 6.21 -13.97 15.19
C LYS A 25 6.41 -12.47 15.02
N ILE A 26 5.99 -11.64 15.99
CA ILE A 26 6.24 -10.19 16.00
C ILE A 26 7.74 -9.89 15.91
N ALA A 27 8.56 -10.60 16.70
CA ALA A 27 10.01 -10.44 16.66
C ALA A 27 10.61 -10.83 15.29
N ALA A 28 10.09 -11.89 14.66
CA ALA A 28 10.51 -12.33 13.33
C ALA A 28 10.18 -11.29 12.26
N PHE A 29 8.99 -10.70 12.26
CA PHE A 29 8.61 -9.64 11.34
C PHE A 29 9.49 -8.39 11.49
N ALA A 30 9.68 -7.92 12.72
CA ALA A 30 10.54 -6.77 12.98
C ALA A 30 12.00 -7.00 12.56
N SER A 31 12.50 -8.23 12.67
CA SER A 31 13.87 -8.60 12.29
C SER A 31 14.08 -8.62 10.78
N ARG A 32 13.05 -8.94 9.99
CA ARG A 32 13.12 -8.96 8.51
C ARG A 32 13.37 -7.58 7.90
N GLU A 33 12.77 -6.54 8.47
CA GLU A 33 12.88 -5.20 7.90
C GLU A 33 14.18 -4.50 8.33
N THR A 34 14.40 -4.28 9.61
CA THR A 34 15.55 -3.52 10.11
C THR A 34 16.02 -3.96 11.49
N GLY A 35 15.35 -4.94 12.13
CA GLY A 35 15.61 -5.31 13.52
C GLY A 35 15.24 -4.22 14.54
N ASP A 36 14.49 -3.20 14.14
CA ASP A 36 14.12 -2.07 14.99
C ASP A 36 13.07 -2.47 16.04
N ALA A 37 13.42 -2.30 17.32
CA ALA A 37 12.52 -2.56 18.43
C ALA A 37 11.25 -1.67 18.41
N ARG A 38 11.30 -0.48 17.79
CA ARG A 38 10.12 0.40 17.66
C ARG A 38 9.06 -0.24 16.80
N LYS A 39 9.45 -0.81 15.64
CA LYS A 39 8.51 -1.53 14.76
C LYS A 39 7.90 -2.75 15.44
N ALA A 40 8.71 -3.50 16.22
CA ALA A 40 8.19 -4.62 16.98
C ALA A 40 7.13 -4.18 18.00
N VAL A 41 7.35 -3.06 18.68
CA VAL A 41 6.38 -2.49 19.63
C VAL A 41 5.14 -1.96 18.95
N GLU A 42 5.28 -1.29 17.80
CA GLU A 42 4.16 -0.81 16.99
C GLU A 42 3.28 -1.96 16.51
N LEU A 43 3.90 -3.03 15.98
CA LEU A 43 3.18 -4.23 15.56
C LEU A 43 2.48 -4.92 16.74
N LEU A 44 3.14 -5.02 17.90
CA LEU A 44 2.53 -5.54 19.13
C LEU A 44 1.31 -4.72 19.54
N ALA A 45 1.43 -3.38 19.59
CA ALA A 45 0.34 -2.50 19.98
C ALA A 45 -0.88 -2.63 19.04
N LYS A 46 -0.63 -2.72 17.73
CA LYS A 46 -1.70 -2.93 16.74
C LYS A 46 -2.35 -4.30 16.86
N ALA A 47 -1.56 -5.35 17.08
CA ALA A 47 -2.06 -6.72 17.25
C ALA A 47 -2.90 -6.87 18.52
N VAL A 48 -2.46 -6.26 19.63
CA VAL A 48 -3.22 -6.21 20.88
C VAL A 48 -4.56 -5.51 20.68
N LYS A 49 -4.58 -4.36 20.01
CA LYS A 49 -5.81 -3.64 19.73
C LYS A 49 -6.79 -4.49 18.91
N LEU A 50 -6.32 -5.19 17.88
CA LEU A 50 -7.16 -6.08 17.09
C LEU A 50 -7.67 -7.28 17.92
N ALA A 51 -6.84 -7.79 18.81
CA ALA A 51 -7.24 -8.86 19.73
C ALA A 51 -8.35 -8.40 20.68
N GLU A 52 -8.26 -7.18 21.25
CA GLU A 52 -9.28 -6.60 22.13
C GLU A 52 -10.60 -6.34 21.40
N GLU A 53 -10.56 -5.90 20.16
CA GLU A 53 -11.74 -5.67 19.30
C GLU A 53 -12.40 -6.97 18.84
N GLY A 54 -11.67 -8.11 18.89
CA GLY A 54 -12.11 -9.40 18.35
C GLY A 54 -12.19 -10.51 19.40
N SER A 55 -11.21 -11.41 19.39
CA SER A 55 -11.20 -12.66 20.19
C SER A 55 -10.90 -12.47 21.68
N GLY A 56 -10.38 -11.32 22.07
CA GLY A 56 -9.83 -11.06 23.40
C GLY A 56 -8.52 -11.77 23.68
N ARG A 57 -7.91 -12.42 22.66
CA ARG A 57 -6.63 -13.14 22.76
C ARG A 57 -5.69 -12.72 21.65
N LEU A 58 -4.43 -12.50 21.99
CA LEU A 58 -3.36 -12.25 21.04
C LEU A 58 -2.82 -13.58 20.50
N THR A 59 -3.18 -13.92 19.28
CA THR A 59 -2.72 -15.11 18.56
C THR A 59 -1.85 -14.71 17.36
N GLU A 60 -1.29 -15.67 16.67
CA GLU A 60 -0.56 -15.42 15.43
C GLU A 60 -1.44 -14.81 14.33
N ALA A 61 -2.75 -15.08 14.34
CA ALA A 61 -3.69 -14.52 13.37
C ALA A 61 -3.88 -13.01 13.54
N GLU A 62 -3.97 -12.52 14.79
CA GLU A 62 -4.02 -11.08 15.08
C GLU A 62 -2.71 -10.39 14.71
N VAL A 63 -1.56 -11.07 14.84
CA VAL A 63 -0.27 -10.54 14.37
C VAL A 63 -0.25 -10.38 12.86
N ASP A 64 -0.70 -11.38 12.09
CA ASP A 64 -0.79 -11.28 10.62
C ASP A 64 -1.76 -10.17 10.18
N ALA A 65 -2.88 -10.04 10.88
CA ALA A 65 -3.85 -8.99 10.61
C ALA A 65 -3.28 -7.59 10.93
N ALA A 66 -2.52 -7.45 12.00
CA ALA A 66 -1.87 -6.22 12.38
C ALA A 66 -0.79 -5.81 11.37
N GLU A 67 0.05 -6.74 10.91
CA GLU A 67 1.07 -6.49 9.88
C GLU A 67 0.41 -5.97 8.60
N ARG A 68 -0.60 -6.68 8.09
CA ARG A 68 -1.36 -6.25 6.91
C ARG A 68 -1.97 -4.86 7.09
N SER A 69 -2.55 -4.59 8.27
CA SER A 69 -3.14 -3.28 8.56
C SER A 69 -2.10 -2.17 8.57
N LEU A 70 -0.91 -2.39 9.16
CA LEU A 70 0.17 -1.39 9.16
C LEU A 70 0.72 -1.13 7.75
N GLU A 71 0.81 -2.16 6.89
CA GLU A 71 1.22 -1.99 5.50
C GLU A 71 0.18 -1.18 4.70
N LEU A 72 -1.11 -1.41 4.93
CA LEU A 72 -2.18 -0.64 4.33
C LEU A 72 -2.13 0.83 4.80
N ASP A 73 -1.98 1.07 6.10
CA ASP A 73 -1.89 2.40 6.69
C ASP A 73 -0.70 3.19 6.09
N LYS A 74 0.48 2.57 5.96
CA LYS A 74 1.68 3.15 5.31
C LYS A 74 1.43 3.51 3.85
N THR A 75 0.76 2.61 3.12
CA THR A 75 0.43 2.83 1.71
C THR A 75 -0.55 3.99 1.54
N GLU A 76 -1.56 4.09 2.40
CA GLU A 76 -2.51 5.21 2.39
C GLU A 76 -1.83 6.54 2.75
N GLU A 77 -0.92 6.54 3.73
CA GLU A 77 -0.15 7.73 4.11
C GLU A 77 0.73 8.20 2.95
N LEU A 78 1.41 7.27 2.28
CA LEU A 78 2.18 7.58 1.07
C LEU A 78 1.29 8.22 0.00
N ILE A 79 0.12 7.64 -0.30
CA ILE A 79 -0.81 8.19 -1.30
C ILE A 79 -1.29 9.60 -0.90
N ARG A 80 -1.58 9.84 0.38
CA ARG A 80 -1.99 11.17 0.87
C ARG A 80 -0.87 12.19 0.77
N SER A 81 0.39 11.77 0.90
CA SER A 81 1.57 12.65 0.80
C SER A 81 1.91 13.05 -0.65
N LEU A 82 1.34 12.38 -1.65
CA LEU A 82 1.57 12.69 -3.06
C LEU A 82 1.06 14.10 -3.41
N ALA A 83 1.78 14.78 -4.29
CA ALA A 83 1.29 16.04 -4.88
C ALA A 83 0.00 15.80 -5.66
N ARG A 84 -0.90 16.79 -5.73
CA ARG A 84 -2.22 16.68 -6.37
C ARG A 84 -2.18 16.04 -7.76
N GLN A 85 -1.24 16.44 -8.60
CA GLN A 85 -1.09 15.89 -9.96
C GLN A 85 -0.67 14.41 -9.95
N GLN A 86 0.11 13.97 -8.98
CA GLN A 86 0.49 12.57 -8.80
C GLN A 86 -0.69 11.73 -8.31
N GLN A 87 -1.49 12.28 -7.40
CA GLN A 87 -2.74 11.63 -6.95
C GLN A 87 -3.70 11.42 -8.12
N LEU A 88 -3.90 12.44 -8.96
CA LEU A 88 -4.73 12.35 -10.16
C LEU A 88 -4.18 11.34 -11.17
N ALA A 89 -2.85 11.28 -11.35
CA ALA A 89 -2.22 10.29 -12.21
C ALA A 89 -2.43 8.86 -11.69
N LEU A 90 -2.29 8.65 -10.36
CA LEU A 90 -2.56 7.37 -9.73
C LEU A 90 -4.04 6.98 -9.88
N GLN A 91 -4.96 7.89 -9.58
CA GLN A 91 -6.40 7.66 -9.75
C GLN A 91 -6.75 7.30 -11.21
N ALA A 92 -6.16 8.00 -12.19
CA ALA A 92 -6.35 7.70 -13.61
C ALA A 92 -5.90 6.29 -13.98
N CYS A 93 -4.75 5.83 -13.43
CA CYS A 93 -4.29 4.46 -13.64
C CYS A 93 -5.31 3.45 -13.12
N TYR A 94 -5.81 3.62 -11.89
CA TYR A 94 -6.74 2.67 -11.28
C TYR A 94 -8.12 2.69 -11.94
N LEU A 95 -8.63 3.83 -12.38
CA LEU A 95 -9.82 3.92 -13.24
C LEU A 95 -9.60 3.18 -14.57
N GLY A 96 -8.46 3.40 -15.21
CA GLY A 96 -8.10 2.73 -16.45
C GLY A 96 -7.97 1.20 -16.29
N PHE A 97 -7.40 0.72 -15.18
CA PHE A 97 -7.32 -0.72 -14.87
C PHE A 97 -8.70 -1.35 -14.72
N ALA A 98 -9.63 -0.67 -14.04
CA ALA A 98 -10.99 -1.15 -13.89
C ALA A 98 -11.72 -1.27 -15.25
N GLN A 99 -11.50 -0.33 -16.17
CA GLN A 99 -12.11 -0.33 -17.50
C GLN A 99 -11.49 -1.37 -18.44
N ARG A 100 -10.19 -1.68 -18.31
CA ARG A 100 -9.41 -2.46 -19.28
C ARG A 100 -8.85 -3.77 -18.73
N ARG A 101 -9.51 -4.41 -17.79
CA ARG A 101 -9.16 -5.72 -17.22
C ARG A 101 -7.73 -5.79 -16.66
N GLY A 102 -7.28 -4.73 -16.02
CA GLY A 102 -6.03 -4.69 -15.26
C GLY A 102 -4.77 -4.37 -16.08
N ARG A 103 -4.88 -4.04 -17.37
CA ARG A 103 -3.74 -3.64 -18.20
C ARG A 103 -3.99 -2.30 -18.85
N LEU A 104 -2.98 -1.41 -18.82
CA LEU A 104 -3.13 -0.04 -19.29
C LEU A 104 -1.86 0.46 -19.96
N SER A 105 -1.96 0.99 -21.17
CA SER A 105 -0.84 1.67 -21.82
C SER A 105 -0.66 3.10 -21.27
N THR A 106 0.54 3.67 -21.42
CA THR A 106 0.80 5.07 -21.03
C THR A 106 -0.15 6.06 -21.73
N GLY A 107 -0.48 5.82 -23.00
CA GLY A 107 -1.39 6.68 -23.76
C GLY A 107 -2.82 6.63 -23.23
N ASP A 108 -3.30 5.42 -22.92
CA ASP A 108 -4.64 5.24 -22.36
C ASP A 108 -4.75 5.86 -20.96
N ALA A 109 -3.72 5.68 -20.12
CA ALA A 109 -3.67 6.30 -18.79
C ALA A 109 -3.68 7.83 -18.88
N PHE A 110 -2.95 8.39 -19.85
CA PHE A 110 -2.92 9.83 -20.07
C PHE A 110 -4.29 10.37 -20.48
N GLN A 111 -5.03 9.65 -21.32
CA GLN A 111 -6.39 10.05 -21.70
C GLN A 111 -7.31 10.11 -20.49
N VAL A 112 -7.33 9.05 -19.67
CA VAL A 112 -8.13 9.03 -18.43
C VAL A 112 -7.72 10.17 -17.48
N TYR A 113 -6.41 10.42 -17.36
CA TYR A 113 -5.88 11.52 -16.55
C TYR A 113 -6.34 12.89 -17.05
N ALA A 114 -6.30 13.12 -18.36
CA ALA A 114 -6.75 14.38 -18.96
C ALA A 114 -8.24 14.63 -18.72
N ASP A 115 -9.07 13.57 -18.85
CA ASP A 115 -10.50 13.63 -18.58
C ASP A 115 -10.80 13.92 -17.10
N LEU A 116 -10.05 13.29 -16.17
CA LEU A 116 -10.14 13.60 -14.74
C LEU A 116 -9.76 15.05 -14.42
N CYS A 117 -8.64 15.53 -14.99
CA CYS A 117 -8.24 16.93 -14.81
C CYS A 117 -9.33 17.89 -15.27
N LYS A 118 -9.94 17.62 -16.42
CA LYS A 118 -11.05 18.42 -16.94
C LYS A 118 -12.27 18.39 -16.03
N ALA A 119 -12.65 17.21 -15.54
CA ALA A 119 -13.78 17.05 -14.62
C ALA A 119 -13.57 17.79 -13.29
N GLN A 120 -12.31 17.86 -12.82
CA GLN A 120 -11.96 18.55 -11.57
C GLN A 120 -11.53 20.02 -11.77
N GLY A 121 -11.72 20.60 -12.97
CA GLY A 121 -11.39 21.99 -13.25
C GLY A 121 -9.89 22.32 -13.15
N THR A 122 -8.99 21.31 -13.29
CA THR A 122 -7.56 21.49 -13.26
C THR A 122 -6.92 21.28 -14.63
N THR A 123 -5.75 21.85 -14.85
CA THR A 123 -5.03 21.73 -16.13
C THR A 123 -4.19 20.46 -16.14
N ALA A 124 -4.39 19.63 -17.17
CA ALA A 124 -3.54 18.46 -17.40
C ALA A 124 -2.11 18.90 -17.77
N ILE A 125 -1.10 18.21 -17.22
CA ILE A 125 0.29 18.41 -17.61
C ILE A 125 0.58 17.77 -18.98
N SER A 126 1.78 18.02 -19.53
CA SER A 126 2.20 17.37 -20.77
C SER A 126 2.35 15.84 -20.61
N GLN A 127 2.14 15.11 -21.70
CA GLN A 127 2.29 13.64 -21.71
C GLN A 127 3.70 13.18 -21.28
N ARG A 128 4.74 13.95 -21.57
CA ARG A 128 6.11 13.69 -21.12
C ARG A 128 6.20 13.72 -19.58
N ARG A 129 5.72 14.80 -18.96
CA ARG A 129 5.69 14.91 -17.49
C ARG A 129 4.80 13.86 -16.84
N PHE A 130 3.70 13.50 -17.48
CA PHE A 130 2.85 12.40 -17.03
C PHE A 130 3.62 11.05 -17.04
N SER A 131 4.40 10.77 -18.09
CA SER A 131 5.28 9.59 -18.13
C SER A 131 6.31 9.58 -17.00
N ASP A 132 6.87 10.75 -16.65
CA ASP A 132 7.80 10.88 -15.52
C ASP A 132 7.09 10.59 -14.18
N MET A 133 5.83 11.03 -14.03
CA MET A 133 5.01 10.66 -12.87
C MET A 133 4.73 9.16 -12.79
N LEU A 134 4.47 8.50 -13.91
CA LEU A 134 4.29 7.05 -13.93
C LEU A 134 5.56 6.30 -13.49
N ASN A 135 6.76 6.80 -13.85
CA ASN A 135 8.02 6.26 -13.34
C ASN A 135 8.11 6.39 -11.82
N PHE A 136 7.70 7.54 -11.29
CA PHE A 136 7.64 7.77 -9.86
C PHE A 136 6.67 6.80 -9.16
N LEU A 137 5.44 6.65 -9.66
CA LEU A 137 4.44 5.75 -9.11
C LEU A 137 4.89 4.28 -9.13
N ASP A 138 5.61 3.86 -10.19
CA ASP A 138 6.22 2.53 -10.30
C ASP A 138 7.35 2.34 -9.29
N LEU A 139 8.24 3.31 -9.14
CA LEU A 139 9.34 3.29 -8.17
C LEU A 139 8.83 3.13 -6.72
N TYR A 140 7.71 3.76 -6.40
CA TYR A 140 7.09 3.66 -5.07
C TYR A 140 6.14 2.45 -4.93
N GLY A 141 6.08 1.58 -5.95
CA GLY A 141 5.25 0.37 -5.91
C GLY A 141 3.74 0.62 -5.92
N LEU A 142 3.31 1.81 -6.33
CA LEU A 142 1.88 2.18 -6.41
C LEU A 142 1.21 1.67 -7.70
N VAL A 143 2.00 1.41 -8.73
CA VAL A 143 1.67 0.70 -9.97
C VAL A 143 2.84 -0.18 -10.37
N ASN A 144 2.62 -1.23 -11.16
CA ASN A 144 3.70 -1.96 -11.80
C ASN A 144 3.78 -1.53 -13.26
N ALA A 145 4.95 -1.09 -13.74
CA ALA A 145 5.15 -0.65 -15.11
C ALA A 145 6.22 -1.49 -15.81
N THR A 146 5.83 -2.20 -16.86
CA THR A 146 6.74 -3.05 -17.66
C THR A 146 6.86 -2.50 -19.07
N VAL A 147 8.10 -2.37 -19.56
CA VAL A 147 8.36 -1.99 -20.95
C VAL A 147 8.18 -3.21 -21.83
N ILE A 148 7.22 -3.14 -22.75
CA ILE A 148 6.97 -4.16 -23.75
C ILE A 148 7.42 -3.69 -25.13
N SER A 149 8.04 -4.58 -25.91
CA SER A 149 8.40 -4.32 -27.29
C SER A 149 7.26 -4.72 -28.24
N LYS A 150 6.81 -3.78 -29.06
CA LYS A 150 5.83 -4.03 -30.14
C LYS A 150 6.50 -4.27 -31.48
N GLY A 151 7.73 -4.78 -31.46
CA GLY A 151 8.51 -5.03 -32.67
C GLY A 151 8.77 -3.73 -33.46
N ARG A 152 8.40 -3.71 -34.73
CA ARG A 152 8.57 -2.53 -35.63
C ARG A 152 7.81 -1.28 -35.17
N PHE A 153 6.84 -1.40 -34.26
CA PHE A 153 6.07 -0.28 -33.70
C PHE A 153 6.73 0.33 -32.45
N GLY A 154 7.97 -0.08 -32.12
CA GLY A 154 8.72 0.49 -31.02
C GLY A 154 8.43 -0.15 -29.68
N LYS A 155 8.85 0.53 -28.61
CA LYS A 155 8.61 0.12 -27.23
C LYS A 155 7.47 0.91 -26.63
N THR A 156 6.60 0.26 -25.88
CA THR A 156 5.56 0.90 -25.08
C THR A 156 5.64 0.40 -23.65
N ARG A 157 5.10 1.17 -22.71
CA ARG A 157 4.96 0.75 -21.33
C ARG A 157 3.54 0.24 -21.12
N GLU A 158 3.43 -0.92 -20.51
CA GLU A 158 2.19 -1.49 -20.00
C GLU A 158 2.21 -1.47 -18.49
N MET A 159 1.14 -0.97 -17.89
CA MET A 159 0.99 -0.87 -16.44
C MET A 159 -0.07 -1.85 -15.96
N SER A 160 0.10 -2.30 -14.73
CA SER A 160 -0.84 -3.14 -14.00
C SER A 160 -0.98 -2.68 -12.55
N PRO A 161 -2.11 -3.01 -11.87
CA PRO A 161 -2.30 -2.61 -10.49
C PRO A 161 -1.30 -3.29 -9.56
N SER A 162 -0.86 -2.57 -8.54
CA SER A 162 0.03 -3.04 -7.47
C SER A 162 -0.60 -2.90 -6.09
N LEU A 163 -1.52 -1.94 -5.90
CA LEU A 163 -2.17 -1.71 -4.61
C LEU A 163 -3.12 -2.85 -4.22
N PRO A 164 -3.23 -3.16 -2.92
CA PRO A 164 -4.29 -4.00 -2.40
C PRO A 164 -5.67 -3.48 -2.81
N SER A 165 -6.62 -4.40 -3.01
CA SER A 165 -7.98 -4.09 -3.48
C SER A 165 -8.72 -3.08 -2.59
N GLU A 166 -8.48 -3.13 -1.28
CA GLU A 166 -9.08 -2.22 -0.31
C GLU A 166 -8.60 -0.78 -0.52
N VAL A 167 -7.28 -0.57 -0.69
CA VAL A 167 -6.69 0.75 -0.95
C VAL A 167 -7.11 1.27 -2.32
N ALA A 168 -7.08 0.42 -3.34
CA ALA A 168 -7.53 0.76 -4.68
C ALA A 168 -9.00 1.20 -4.69
N SER A 169 -9.87 0.50 -3.97
CA SER A 169 -11.29 0.84 -3.85
C SER A 169 -11.53 2.18 -3.16
N ARG A 170 -10.73 2.52 -2.13
CA ARG A 170 -10.80 3.82 -1.45
C ARG A 170 -10.31 4.95 -2.34
N LEU A 171 -9.22 4.72 -3.09
CA LEU A 171 -8.69 5.67 -4.06
C LEU A 171 -9.73 6.06 -5.11
N LEU A 172 -10.53 5.10 -5.58
CA LEU A 172 -11.58 5.31 -6.59
C LEU A 172 -12.82 6.03 -6.05
N LYS A 173 -13.03 6.03 -4.73
CA LYS A 173 -14.17 6.69 -4.06
C LYS A 173 -13.88 8.13 -3.62
N GLN A 174 -12.65 8.61 -3.76
CA GLN A 174 -12.30 10.00 -3.47
C GLN A 174 -12.73 10.86 -4.68
N GLU A 175 -13.99 11.31 -4.66
CA GLU A 175 -14.51 12.34 -5.55
C GLU A 175 -14.11 13.76 -5.08
#